data_f93a13984707514ec4e302770bf20705
#
_entry.id   f93a13984707514ec4e302770bf20705
#
_cell.length_a   1.000
_cell.length_b   1.000
_cell.length_c   1.000
_cell.angle_alpha   90.00
_cell.angle_beta   90.00
_cell.angle_gamma   90.00
#
_symmetry.space_group_name_H-M   'P 1'
#
loop_
_entity.id
_entity.type
_entity.pdbx_description
1 polymer ?
#
loop_
_entity_poly.entity_id
_entity_poly.type
_entity_poly.pdbx_seq_one_letter_code
_entity_poly.pdbx_strand_id
1 'polypeptide(L)'
;MYRTAPLLLLFTAPLWSLCQAPSIDAVKQERSVQEVFQGGWSSTALPPLMAGAAQLDDVRTIRCLALAEGNGTIGPARRDQMEAVYAQMRARDPQGQDTELAAFHLYFPEDRAFISAQRAVALDAGRADVIAPALALAHRMGDTAGRNRWGKALYERGQLAPGLLDAAHDLLLSVDRDGILIAAGEMDAYPCWALQAAKAQRPDVLVVDSRMLDDATYRRQVWSAMGAQGAVPLTGRALMEALPLATGRSLHLSMALGGRVPAAWNAQLYVVGTVFRYSAATLDNIPMLEARWLDLRKPMNAGPLSHNYLLPAAILLKHYREQEDEAGI
;
A
#
# COMPACT_ATOMS: atom_id res chain seq x y z
N MET A 1 -66.34 0.68 17.83
CA MET A 1 -65.74 -0.53 17.21
C MET A 1 -65.11 -0.13 15.89
N TYR A 2 -63.83 0.19 15.88
CA TYR A 2 -63.06 0.47 14.66
C TYR A 2 -61.96 -0.59 14.52
N ARG A 3 -62.06 -1.39 13.46
CA ARG A 3 -61.06 -2.38 13.03
C ARG A 3 -60.04 -1.65 12.17
N THR A 4 -58.82 -1.54 12.62
CA THR A 4 -57.69 -1.17 11.80
C THR A 4 -56.98 -2.42 11.35
N ALA A 5 -56.96 -2.65 10.04
CA ALA A 5 -56.12 -3.67 9.40
C ALA A 5 -54.71 -3.10 9.15
N PRO A 6 -53.64 -3.83 9.44
CA PRO A 6 -52.28 -3.38 9.06
C PRO A 6 -52.03 -3.77 7.61
N LEU A 7 -51.68 -2.77 6.80
CA LEU A 7 -51.16 -2.92 5.44
C LEU A 7 -49.70 -3.37 5.52
N LEU A 8 -49.44 -4.65 5.32
CA LEU A 8 -48.08 -5.18 5.17
C LEU A 8 -47.66 -4.97 3.71
N LEU A 9 -46.92 -3.91 3.43
CA LEU A 9 -46.24 -3.72 2.16
C LEU A 9 -44.94 -4.53 2.17
N LEU A 10 -44.97 -5.69 1.56
CA LEU A 10 -43.79 -6.49 1.23
C LEU A 10 -43.03 -5.80 0.07
N PHE A 11 -41.98 -5.09 0.41
CA PHE A 11 -40.95 -4.72 -0.54
C PHE A 11 -40.02 -5.90 -0.80
N THR A 12 -40.39 -6.77 -1.74
CA THR A 12 -39.46 -7.70 -2.37
C THR A 12 -38.79 -6.98 -3.54
N ALA A 13 -37.79 -6.18 -3.25
CA ALA A 13 -36.83 -5.75 -4.28
C ALA A 13 -35.87 -6.93 -4.54
N PRO A 14 -35.65 -7.34 -5.79
CA PRO A 14 -34.68 -8.38 -6.10
C PRO A 14 -33.29 -7.84 -5.89
N LEU A 15 -32.60 -8.30 -4.84
CA LEU A 15 -31.20 -8.01 -4.49
C LEU A 15 -30.17 -8.62 -5.49
N TRP A 16 -30.56 -8.92 -6.71
CA TRP A 16 -29.73 -9.63 -7.69
C TRP A 16 -29.13 -8.75 -8.77
N SER A 17 -29.14 -7.43 -8.62
CA SER A 17 -28.65 -6.50 -9.65
C SER A 17 -27.30 -5.82 -9.32
N LEU A 18 -26.56 -6.23 -8.30
CA LEU A 18 -25.39 -5.46 -7.83
C LEU A 18 -24.04 -6.16 -7.95
N CYS A 19 -23.90 -7.22 -8.74
CA CYS A 19 -22.61 -7.86 -8.97
C CYS A 19 -22.33 -8.17 -10.44
N GLN A 20 -22.59 -7.22 -11.35
CA GLN A 20 -21.82 -7.22 -12.60
C GLN A 20 -20.55 -6.43 -12.35
N ALA A 21 -19.40 -7.12 -12.44
CA ALA A 21 -18.11 -6.45 -12.45
C ALA A 21 -18.14 -5.36 -13.52
N PRO A 22 -17.78 -4.11 -13.20
CA PRO A 22 -17.81 -3.02 -14.16
C PRO A 22 -16.95 -3.38 -15.39
N SER A 23 -17.38 -2.97 -16.57
CA SER A 23 -16.58 -3.14 -17.78
C SER A 23 -15.24 -2.42 -17.64
N ILE A 24 -14.20 -2.92 -18.33
CA ILE A 24 -12.88 -2.28 -18.35
C ILE A 24 -12.98 -0.80 -18.74
N ASP A 25 -13.91 -0.45 -19.63
CA ASP A 25 -14.11 0.94 -20.08
C ASP A 25 -14.81 1.81 -19.02
N ALA A 26 -15.77 1.27 -18.26
CA ALA A 26 -16.35 1.98 -17.11
C ALA A 26 -15.30 2.25 -16.04
N VAL A 27 -14.41 1.28 -15.80
CA VAL A 27 -13.28 1.42 -14.86
C VAL A 27 -12.26 2.45 -15.36
N LYS A 28 -11.98 2.52 -16.65
CA LYS A 28 -11.10 3.56 -17.23
C LYS A 28 -11.67 4.96 -17.07
N GLN A 29 -12.98 5.11 -17.14
CA GLN A 29 -13.66 6.40 -16.96
C GLN A 29 -13.69 6.83 -15.48
N GLU A 30 -13.86 5.90 -14.56
CA GLU A 30 -13.74 6.12 -13.12
C GLU A 30 -12.30 6.28 -12.66
N ARG A 31 -11.33 5.75 -13.40
CA ARG A 31 -9.91 5.73 -13.05
C ARG A 31 -9.31 7.13 -12.91
N SER A 32 -9.72 8.10 -13.71
CA SER A 32 -9.27 9.49 -13.55
C SER A 32 -9.61 10.07 -12.17
N VAL A 33 -10.67 9.57 -11.54
CA VAL A 33 -11.08 9.94 -10.19
C VAL A 33 -10.51 8.94 -9.16
N GLN A 34 -10.48 7.64 -9.47
CA GLN A 34 -10.05 6.58 -8.54
C GLN A 34 -8.52 6.41 -8.46
N GLU A 35 -7.74 6.77 -9.48
CA GLU A 35 -6.27 6.80 -9.35
C GLU A 35 -5.82 7.82 -8.31
N VAL A 36 -6.56 8.90 -8.15
CA VAL A 36 -6.35 9.85 -7.05
C VAL A 36 -6.77 9.24 -5.71
N PHE A 37 -7.77 8.36 -5.68
CA PHE A 37 -8.39 7.86 -4.45
C PHE A 37 -8.06 6.41 -4.07
N GLN A 38 -7.71 5.54 -5.02
CA GLN A 38 -7.47 4.12 -4.77
C GLN A 38 -6.11 3.60 -5.22
N GLY A 39 -5.53 4.14 -6.29
CA GLY A 39 -4.26 3.70 -6.85
C GLY A 39 -3.04 4.45 -6.33
N GLY A 40 -3.26 5.58 -5.68
CA GLY A 40 -2.17 6.38 -5.15
C GLY A 40 -1.39 7.20 -6.17
N TRP A 41 -1.76 7.13 -7.43
CA TRP A 41 -1.06 7.75 -8.53
C TRP A 41 -1.86 8.91 -9.10
N SER A 42 -1.21 10.03 -9.40
CA SER A 42 -1.84 11.16 -10.08
C SER A 42 -2.03 10.85 -11.57
N SER A 43 -3.26 10.97 -12.07
CA SER A 43 -3.58 10.81 -13.50
C SER A 43 -3.03 11.91 -14.39
N THR A 44 -2.61 13.04 -13.83
CA THR A 44 -2.17 14.22 -14.59
C THR A 44 -0.79 14.07 -15.21
N ALA A 45 -0.03 13.04 -14.88
CA ALA A 45 1.34 12.84 -15.33
C ALA A 45 1.50 11.85 -16.51
N LEU A 46 0.43 11.26 -17.01
CA LEU A 46 0.53 10.34 -18.15
C LEU A 46 0.46 11.13 -19.47
N PRO A 47 1.49 11.04 -20.34
CA PRO A 47 1.40 11.59 -21.69
C PRO A 47 0.29 10.90 -22.50
N PRO A 48 -0.24 11.53 -23.56
CA PRO A 48 -1.24 10.91 -24.41
C PRO A 48 -0.77 9.55 -24.94
N LEU A 49 -1.66 8.57 -24.83
CA LEU A 49 -1.39 7.15 -25.08
C LEU A 49 -0.89 6.92 -26.52
N MET A 50 0.32 6.44 -26.68
CA MET A 50 0.74 5.78 -27.91
C MET A 50 0.10 4.37 -28.00
N ALA A 51 -0.06 3.80 -29.20
CA ALA A 51 -0.83 2.56 -29.42
C ALA A 51 -0.39 1.33 -28.58
N GLY A 52 0.82 1.34 -27.98
CA GLY A 52 1.30 0.32 -27.04
C GLY A 52 0.88 0.59 -25.59
N ALA A 53 0.78 1.84 -25.23
CA ALA A 53 0.44 2.25 -23.87
C ALA A 53 -0.98 1.84 -23.43
N ALA A 54 -1.92 1.69 -24.37
CA ALA A 54 -3.28 1.25 -24.06
C ALA A 54 -3.32 -0.14 -23.42
N GLN A 55 -2.50 -1.10 -23.92
CA GLN A 55 -2.47 -2.46 -23.36
C GLN A 55 -1.73 -2.52 -22.02
N LEU A 56 -0.66 -1.75 -21.84
CA LEU A 56 -0.01 -1.60 -20.53
C LEU A 56 -1.00 -1.03 -19.52
N ASP A 57 -1.80 -0.06 -19.94
CA ASP A 57 -2.84 0.54 -19.10
C ASP A 57 -3.94 -0.46 -18.75
N ASP A 58 -4.31 -1.36 -19.66
CA ASP A 58 -5.24 -2.46 -19.38
C ASP A 58 -4.67 -3.39 -18.30
N VAL A 59 -3.40 -3.80 -18.38
CA VAL A 59 -2.73 -4.63 -17.35
C VAL A 59 -2.76 -3.94 -16.00
N ARG A 60 -2.44 -2.65 -15.93
CA ARG A 60 -2.43 -1.86 -14.69
C ARG A 60 -3.84 -1.73 -14.11
N THR A 61 -4.83 -1.50 -14.96
CA THR A 61 -6.24 -1.39 -14.55
C THR A 61 -6.75 -2.71 -13.98
N ILE A 62 -6.53 -3.83 -14.68
CA ILE A 62 -6.93 -5.17 -14.20
C ILE A 62 -6.24 -5.46 -12.86
N ARG A 63 -4.94 -5.13 -12.73
CA ARG A 63 -4.19 -5.30 -11.49
C ARG A 63 -4.77 -4.47 -10.34
N CYS A 64 -5.11 -3.21 -10.58
CA CYS A 64 -5.70 -2.34 -9.57
C CYS A 64 -7.02 -2.91 -9.04
N LEU A 65 -7.91 -3.34 -9.95
CA LEU A 65 -9.15 -4.02 -9.60
C LEU A 65 -8.92 -5.30 -8.80
N ALA A 66 -7.98 -6.14 -9.27
CA ALA A 66 -7.66 -7.40 -8.61
C ALA A 66 -7.20 -7.19 -7.16
N LEU A 67 -6.34 -6.19 -6.93
CA LEU A 67 -5.86 -5.87 -5.59
C LEU A 67 -6.98 -5.33 -4.69
N ALA A 68 -7.90 -4.53 -5.23
CA ALA A 68 -9.05 -4.03 -4.49
C ALA A 68 -10.03 -5.17 -4.11
N GLU A 69 -10.36 -6.05 -5.06
CA GLU A 69 -11.25 -7.20 -4.86
C GLU A 69 -10.65 -8.25 -3.91
N GLY A 70 -9.35 -8.49 -4.00
CA GLY A 70 -8.63 -9.54 -3.28
C GLY A 70 -7.93 -9.07 -2.00
N ASN A 71 -8.28 -7.88 -1.45
CA ASN A 71 -7.63 -7.32 -0.26
C ASN A 71 -6.09 -7.33 -0.36
N GLY A 72 -5.58 -6.85 -1.49
CA GLY A 72 -4.13 -6.76 -1.75
C GLY A 72 -3.53 -8.02 -2.41
N THR A 73 -4.34 -9.01 -2.82
CA THR A 73 -3.90 -10.20 -3.57
C THR A 73 -4.57 -10.25 -4.94
N ILE A 74 -3.87 -10.84 -5.92
CA ILE A 74 -4.40 -11.02 -7.27
C ILE A 74 -4.98 -12.43 -7.39
N GLY A 75 -6.31 -12.53 -7.49
CA GLY A 75 -6.99 -13.80 -7.70
C GLY A 75 -6.72 -14.41 -9.09
N PRO A 76 -6.93 -15.75 -9.25
CA PRO A 76 -6.60 -16.46 -10.50
C PRO A 76 -7.25 -15.86 -11.74
N ALA A 77 -8.54 -15.58 -11.72
CA ALA A 77 -9.26 -15.04 -12.87
C ALA A 77 -8.71 -13.68 -13.36
N ARG A 78 -8.29 -12.81 -12.43
CA ARG A 78 -7.68 -11.53 -12.78
C ARG A 78 -6.25 -11.71 -13.29
N ARG A 79 -5.52 -12.67 -12.73
CA ARG A 79 -4.20 -13.05 -13.23
C ARG A 79 -4.30 -13.55 -14.68
N ASP A 80 -5.23 -14.43 -15.00
CA ASP A 80 -5.46 -14.94 -16.37
C ASP A 80 -5.78 -13.80 -17.35
N GLN A 81 -6.58 -12.81 -16.94
CA GLN A 81 -6.86 -11.62 -17.74
C GLN A 81 -5.59 -10.81 -18.02
N MET A 82 -4.76 -10.56 -17.02
CA MET A 82 -3.49 -9.86 -17.18
C MET A 82 -2.54 -10.63 -18.09
N GLU A 83 -2.47 -11.96 -17.93
CA GLU A 83 -1.63 -12.84 -18.76
C GLU A 83 -2.07 -12.82 -20.24
N ALA A 84 -3.37 -12.79 -20.52
CA ALA A 84 -3.89 -12.69 -21.89
C ALA A 84 -3.48 -11.38 -22.57
N VAL A 85 -3.58 -10.24 -21.87
CA VAL A 85 -3.12 -8.94 -22.41
C VAL A 85 -1.61 -8.93 -22.60
N TYR A 86 -0.86 -9.41 -21.61
CA TYR A 86 0.60 -9.51 -21.67
C TYR A 86 1.06 -10.39 -22.84
N ALA A 87 0.40 -11.54 -23.08
CA ALA A 87 0.73 -12.42 -24.20
C ALA A 87 0.58 -11.72 -25.55
N GLN A 88 -0.47 -10.90 -25.73
CA GLN A 88 -0.65 -10.09 -26.96
C GLN A 88 0.46 -9.04 -27.11
N MET A 89 0.83 -8.35 -26.03
CA MET A 89 1.93 -7.37 -26.05
C MET A 89 3.25 -8.04 -26.44
N ARG A 90 3.54 -9.18 -25.81
CA ARG A 90 4.76 -9.95 -26.07
C ARG A 90 4.83 -10.50 -27.49
N ALA A 91 3.70 -10.91 -28.08
CA ALA A 91 3.65 -11.38 -29.45
C ALA A 91 3.96 -10.26 -30.46
N ARG A 92 3.57 -9.02 -30.15
CA ARG A 92 3.78 -7.86 -31.01
C ARG A 92 5.17 -7.24 -30.85
N ASP A 93 5.61 -7.06 -29.61
CA ASP A 93 6.90 -6.44 -29.26
C ASP A 93 7.49 -7.12 -28.01
N PRO A 94 8.23 -8.24 -28.19
CA PRO A 94 8.70 -9.06 -27.06
C PRO A 94 9.75 -8.38 -26.20
N GLN A 95 10.39 -7.31 -26.66
CA GLN A 95 11.43 -6.57 -25.95
C GLN A 95 11.07 -5.10 -25.74
N GLY A 96 9.84 -4.72 -26.06
CA GLY A 96 9.36 -3.35 -25.89
C GLY A 96 9.23 -2.97 -24.42
N GLN A 97 9.45 -1.71 -24.14
CA GLN A 97 9.39 -1.20 -22.77
C GLN A 97 8.02 -1.42 -22.12
N ASP A 98 6.91 -1.25 -22.87
CA ASP A 98 5.56 -1.51 -22.36
C ASP A 98 5.37 -2.98 -21.99
N THR A 99 5.95 -3.91 -22.78
CA THR A 99 5.90 -5.34 -22.47
C THR A 99 6.68 -5.69 -21.22
N GLU A 100 7.85 -5.09 -21.02
CA GLU A 100 8.63 -5.29 -19.79
C GLU A 100 7.93 -4.68 -18.57
N LEU A 101 7.27 -3.51 -18.70
CA LEU A 101 6.47 -2.93 -17.61
C LEU A 101 5.24 -3.78 -17.30
N ALA A 102 4.55 -4.31 -18.32
CA ALA A 102 3.44 -5.24 -18.12
C ALA A 102 3.89 -6.51 -17.38
N ALA A 103 5.05 -7.08 -17.76
CA ALA A 103 5.65 -8.21 -17.05
C ALA A 103 5.95 -7.89 -15.59
N PHE A 104 6.50 -6.69 -15.28
CA PHE A 104 6.70 -6.27 -13.91
C PHE A 104 5.39 -6.29 -13.13
N HIS A 105 4.35 -5.67 -13.62
CA HIS A 105 3.06 -5.60 -12.92
C HIS A 105 2.38 -6.97 -12.75
N LEU A 106 2.53 -7.87 -13.73
CA LEU A 106 1.94 -9.20 -13.71
C LEU A 106 2.64 -10.13 -12.71
N TYR A 107 3.98 -10.08 -12.68
CA TYR A 107 4.78 -11.05 -11.94
C TYR A 107 5.30 -10.54 -10.59
N PHE A 108 5.03 -9.28 -10.23
CA PHE A 108 5.45 -8.75 -8.94
C PHE A 108 4.81 -9.55 -7.77
N PRO A 109 5.59 -9.97 -6.76
CA PRO A 109 6.99 -9.62 -6.46
C PRO A 109 8.03 -10.71 -6.85
N GLU A 110 7.76 -11.53 -7.84
CA GLU A 110 8.66 -12.57 -8.29
C GLU A 110 9.96 -12.01 -8.92
N ASP A 111 11.05 -12.78 -8.92
CA ASP A 111 12.36 -12.38 -9.45
C ASP A 111 12.29 -11.87 -10.91
N ARG A 112 11.48 -12.54 -11.75
CA ARG A 112 11.27 -12.13 -13.16
C ARG A 112 10.66 -10.74 -13.31
N ALA A 113 9.86 -10.26 -12.35
CA ALA A 113 9.34 -8.90 -12.38
C ALA A 113 10.47 -7.87 -12.26
N PHE A 114 11.41 -8.10 -11.37
CA PHE A 114 12.55 -7.19 -11.18
C PHE A 114 13.54 -7.23 -12.34
N ILE A 115 13.70 -8.38 -13.01
CA ILE A 115 14.44 -8.48 -14.29
C ILE A 115 13.77 -7.59 -15.34
N SER A 116 12.45 -7.66 -15.47
CA SER A 116 11.70 -6.83 -16.42
C SER A 116 11.76 -5.34 -16.05
N ALA A 117 11.68 -4.99 -14.76
CA ALA A 117 11.89 -3.61 -14.32
C ALA A 117 13.28 -3.07 -14.70
N GLN A 118 14.33 -3.88 -14.53
CA GLN A 118 15.69 -3.52 -14.93
C GLN A 118 15.80 -3.26 -16.43
N ARG A 119 15.18 -4.12 -17.27
CA ARG A 119 15.15 -3.96 -18.73
C ARG A 119 14.36 -2.72 -19.14
N ALA A 120 13.20 -2.48 -18.53
CA ALA A 120 12.40 -1.28 -18.79
C ALA A 120 13.18 0.00 -18.48
N VAL A 121 13.92 0.04 -17.37
CA VAL A 121 14.81 1.16 -17.02
C VAL A 121 15.92 1.34 -18.05
N ALA A 122 16.51 0.24 -18.54
CA ALA A 122 17.59 0.29 -19.52
C ALA A 122 17.11 0.81 -20.90
N LEU A 123 15.85 0.54 -21.27
CA LEU A 123 15.26 1.00 -22.53
C LEU A 123 15.00 2.52 -22.51
N ASP A 124 14.34 3.02 -21.49
CA ASP A 124 14.11 4.45 -21.29
C ASP A 124 13.85 4.77 -19.80
N ALA A 125 14.86 5.25 -19.11
CA ALA A 125 14.78 5.69 -17.73
C ALA A 125 14.02 7.02 -17.54
N GLY A 126 13.70 7.73 -18.63
CA GLY A 126 13.02 9.03 -18.62
C GLY A 126 11.50 8.93 -18.47
N ARG A 127 10.92 7.77 -18.81
CA ARG A 127 9.46 7.56 -18.72
C ARG A 127 8.96 7.60 -17.26
N ALA A 128 7.80 8.21 -17.08
CA ALA A 128 7.20 8.37 -15.76
C ALA A 128 6.80 7.04 -15.11
N ASP A 129 6.28 6.10 -15.89
CA ASP A 129 5.80 4.79 -15.43
C ASP A 129 6.90 3.78 -15.08
N VAL A 130 8.17 4.10 -15.39
CA VAL A 130 9.35 3.33 -14.98
C VAL A 130 9.74 3.62 -13.51
N ILE A 131 9.35 4.79 -12.98
CA ILE A 131 9.87 5.28 -11.69
C ILE A 131 9.51 4.34 -10.54
N ALA A 132 8.26 3.90 -10.46
CA ALA A 132 7.82 3.01 -9.38
C ALA A 132 8.46 1.61 -9.45
N PRO A 133 8.50 0.92 -10.62
CA PRO A 133 9.28 -0.30 -10.79
C PRO A 133 10.76 -0.15 -10.42
N ALA A 134 11.39 0.96 -10.83
CA ALA A 134 12.79 1.25 -10.52
C ALA A 134 13.04 1.50 -9.03
N LEU A 135 12.09 2.16 -8.34
CA LEU A 135 12.13 2.36 -6.89
C LEU A 135 12.04 1.02 -6.16
N ALA A 136 11.10 0.16 -6.55
CA ALA A 136 10.98 -1.19 -5.97
C ALA A 136 12.25 -2.02 -6.19
N LEU A 137 12.83 -1.98 -7.40
CA LEU A 137 14.10 -2.64 -7.69
C LEU A 137 15.25 -2.11 -6.82
N ALA A 138 15.35 -0.79 -6.62
CA ALA A 138 16.38 -0.18 -5.77
C ALA A 138 16.23 -0.61 -4.30
N HIS A 139 14.99 -0.72 -3.81
CA HIS A 139 14.71 -1.23 -2.46
C HIS A 139 15.07 -2.71 -2.33
N ARG A 140 14.72 -3.53 -3.33
CA ARG A 140 15.07 -4.95 -3.38
C ARG A 140 16.58 -5.18 -3.31
N MET A 141 17.34 -4.39 -4.05
CA MET A 141 18.80 -4.53 -4.18
C MET A 141 19.59 -3.85 -3.07
N GLY A 142 18.95 -3.10 -2.18
CA GLY A 142 19.66 -2.30 -1.19
C GLY A 142 20.43 -1.10 -1.77
N ASP A 143 20.09 -0.69 -3.00
CA ASP A 143 20.73 0.42 -3.70
C ASP A 143 20.29 1.77 -3.12
N THR A 144 21.09 2.34 -2.22
CA THR A 144 20.79 3.60 -1.54
C THR A 144 20.73 4.78 -2.53
N ALA A 145 21.61 4.81 -3.53
CA ALA A 145 21.61 5.88 -4.52
C ALA A 145 20.35 5.81 -5.40
N GLY A 146 19.97 4.60 -5.83
CA GLY A 146 18.74 4.33 -6.57
C GLY A 146 17.49 4.68 -5.77
N ARG A 147 17.41 4.31 -4.49
CA ARG A 147 16.28 4.68 -3.62
C ARG A 147 16.09 6.19 -3.56
N ASN A 148 17.17 6.94 -3.31
CA ASN A 148 17.10 8.40 -3.26
C ASN A 148 16.72 9.01 -4.62
N ARG A 149 17.32 8.54 -5.70
CA ARG A 149 17.03 9.03 -7.05
C ARG A 149 15.57 8.80 -7.43
N TRP A 150 15.10 7.56 -7.32
CA TRP A 150 13.77 7.18 -7.78
C TRP A 150 12.67 7.64 -6.83
N GLY A 151 12.90 7.64 -5.52
CA GLY A 151 11.97 8.20 -4.54
C GLY A 151 11.77 9.70 -4.72
N LYS A 152 12.86 10.45 -4.96
CA LYS A 152 12.79 11.88 -5.29
C LYS A 152 12.05 12.12 -6.61
N ALA A 153 12.35 11.35 -7.66
CA ALA A 153 11.66 11.45 -8.94
C ALA A 153 10.16 11.15 -8.81
N LEU A 154 9.76 10.16 -8.01
CA LEU A 154 8.37 9.82 -7.74
C LEU A 154 7.61 11.00 -7.11
N TYR A 155 8.24 11.66 -6.14
CA TYR A 155 7.70 12.85 -5.50
C TYR A 155 7.61 14.05 -6.47
N GLU A 156 8.72 14.40 -7.12
CA GLU A 156 8.85 15.62 -7.92
C GLU A 156 8.02 15.62 -9.20
N ARG A 157 7.75 14.44 -9.77
CA ARG A 157 6.89 14.33 -10.96
C ARG A 157 5.39 14.33 -10.64
N GLY A 158 5.01 14.49 -9.37
CA GLY A 158 3.61 14.61 -8.97
C GLY A 158 2.79 13.35 -9.24
N GLN A 159 3.43 12.17 -9.26
CA GLN A 159 2.77 10.89 -9.53
C GLN A 159 1.95 10.38 -8.34
N LEU A 160 2.16 10.93 -7.15
CA LEU A 160 1.44 10.57 -5.93
C LEU A 160 0.37 11.62 -5.63
N ALA A 161 -0.85 11.17 -5.33
CA ALA A 161 -1.92 12.06 -4.92
C ALA A 161 -1.55 12.79 -3.61
N PRO A 162 -1.87 14.07 -3.46
CA PRO A 162 -1.56 14.84 -2.24
C PRO A 162 -2.05 14.18 -0.96
N GLY A 163 -3.28 13.63 -0.97
CA GLY A 163 -3.83 12.92 0.18
C GLY A 163 -3.02 11.68 0.60
N LEU A 164 -2.41 10.98 -0.36
CA LEU A 164 -1.50 9.86 -0.04
C LEU A 164 -0.20 10.32 0.59
N LEU A 165 0.35 11.45 0.13
CA LEU A 165 1.54 12.05 0.75
C LEU A 165 1.24 12.51 2.18
N ASP A 166 0.06 13.06 2.43
CA ASP A 166 -0.37 13.43 3.78
C ASP A 166 -0.59 12.20 4.67
N ALA A 167 -1.21 11.14 4.16
CA ALA A 167 -1.35 9.88 4.89
C ALA A 167 0.02 9.22 5.19
N ALA A 168 0.95 9.25 4.24
CA ALA A 168 2.31 8.75 4.45
C ALA A 168 3.10 9.60 5.47
N HIS A 169 2.88 10.92 5.48
CA HIS A 169 3.41 11.79 6.54
C HIS A 169 2.93 11.31 7.92
N ASP A 170 1.63 11.08 8.07
CA ASP A 170 1.01 10.64 9.31
C ASP A 170 1.49 9.24 9.72
N LEU A 171 1.64 8.31 8.75
CA LEU A 171 2.24 7.00 8.98
C LEU A 171 3.65 7.12 9.55
N LEU A 172 4.51 7.91 8.93
CA LEU A 172 5.89 8.11 9.38
C LEU A 172 5.96 8.77 10.77
N LEU A 173 5.09 9.75 11.06
CA LEU A 173 4.99 10.36 12.39
C LEU A 173 4.51 9.40 13.46
N SER A 174 3.70 8.41 13.08
CA SER A 174 3.15 7.42 14.02
C SER A 174 4.16 6.36 14.45
N VAL A 175 5.32 6.27 13.78
CA VAL A 175 6.39 5.32 14.10
C VAL A 175 7.34 5.91 15.13
N ASP A 176 7.80 5.12 16.09
CA ASP A 176 8.81 5.51 17.05
C ASP A 176 10.14 5.86 16.37
N ARG A 177 11.00 6.60 17.08
CA ARG A 177 12.33 6.90 16.58
C ARG A 177 13.10 5.61 16.30
N ASP A 178 13.83 5.58 15.18
CA ASP A 178 14.58 4.40 14.69
C ASP A 178 13.71 3.13 14.55
N GLY A 179 12.37 3.27 14.46
CA GLY A 179 11.43 2.16 14.35
C GLY A 179 11.43 1.51 12.96
N ILE A 180 10.73 0.38 12.87
CA ILE A 180 10.45 -0.34 11.63
C ILE A 180 8.96 -0.18 11.35
N LEU A 181 8.61 0.23 10.12
CA LEU A 181 7.25 0.25 9.60
C LEU A 181 7.07 -0.86 8.58
N ILE A 182 6.26 -1.85 8.89
CA ILE A 182 5.79 -2.82 7.90
C ILE A 182 4.59 -2.22 7.19
N ALA A 183 4.77 -1.83 5.95
CA ALA A 183 3.77 -1.23 5.10
C ALA A 183 3.01 -2.29 4.29
N ALA A 184 1.77 -2.01 3.94
CA ALA A 184 0.91 -2.96 3.24
C ALA A 184 1.24 -3.05 1.74
N GLY A 185 1.79 -2.00 1.15
CA GLY A 185 2.11 -2.01 -0.28
C GLY A 185 2.32 -0.64 -0.91
N GLU A 186 1.92 -0.50 -2.17
CA GLU A 186 2.19 0.71 -2.96
C GLU A 186 1.60 1.97 -2.36
N MET A 187 0.42 1.88 -1.76
CA MET A 187 -0.30 3.06 -1.25
C MET A 187 0.31 3.65 0.02
N ASP A 188 1.02 2.86 0.80
CA ASP A 188 1.64 3.31 2.05
C ASP A 188 3.18 3.26 2.01
N ALA A 189 3.80 2.24 1.38
CA ALA A 189 5.25 2.16 1.30
C ALA A 189 5.86 3.22 0.36
N TYR A 190 5.33 3.35 -0.87
CA TYR A 190 5.95 4.21 -1.89
C TYR A 190 5.84 5.70 -1.55
N PRO A 191 4.71 6.24 -1.06
CA PRO A 191 4.66 7.61 -0.58
C PRO A 191 5.59 7.87 0.60
N CYS A 192 5.77 6.92 1.52
CA CYS A 192 6.75 7.03 2.61
C CYS A 192 8.17 7.12 2.06
N TRP A 193 8.57 6.23 1.15
CA TRP A 193 9.88 6.27 0.49
C TRP A 193 10.12 7.57 -0.28
N ALA A 194 9.09 8.08 -0.96
CA ALA A 194 9.17 9.34 -1.69
C ALA A 194 9.38 10.53 -0.75
N LEU A 195 8.67 10.59 0.38
CA LEU A 195 8.86 11.63 1.40
C LEU A 195 10.25 11.56 2.06
N GLN A 196 10.72 10.34 2.37
CA GLN A 196 12.07 10.15 2.91
C GLN A 196 13.13 10.64 1.94
N ALA A 197 13.03 10.32 0.65
CA ALA A 197 13.99 10.70 -0.37
C ALA A 197 13.94 12.19 -0.74
N ALA A 198 12.74 12.77 -0.86
CA ALA A 198 12.57 14.14 -1.35
C ALA A 198 12.61 15.19 -0.23
N LYS A 199 12.15 14.83 0.97
CA LYS A 199 11.99 15.77 2.09
C LYS A 199 12.83 15.41 3.31
N ALA A 200 13.62 14.34 3.27
CA ALA A 200 14.31 13.77 4.42
C ALA A 200 13.39 13.57 5.64
N GLN A 201 12.11 13.26 5.38
CA GLN A 201 11.13 13.08 6.42
C GLN A 201 11.31 11.72 7.08
N ARG A 202 11.61 11.69 8.38
CA ARG A 202 11.81 10.48 9.18
C ARG A 202 12.73 9.45 8.49
N PRO A 203 13.96 9.84 8.08
CA PRO A 203 14.91 8.93 7.45
C PRO A 203 15.41 7.83 8.41
N ASP A 204 15.18 8.01 9.70
CA ASP A 204 15.43 7.04 10.78
C ASP A 204 14.49 5.83 10.71
N VAL A 205 13.29 5.97 10.13
CA VAL A 205 12.31 4.90 10.03
C VAL A 205 12.64 3.97 8.87
N LEU A 206 12.78 2.68 9.14
CA LEU A 206 12.92 1.67 8.09
C LEU A 206 11.52 1.27 7.59
N VAL A 207 11.16 1.70 6.38
CA VAL A 207 9.90 1.33 5.74
C VAL A 207 10.09 0.07 4.89
N VAL A 208 9.27 -0.96 5.15
CA VAL A 208 9.32 -2.27 4.51
C VAL A 208 8.01 -2.57 3.80
N ASP A 209 8.04 -2.82 2.50
CA ASP A 209 6.87 -3.30 1.74
C ASP A 209 6.66 -4.80 2.01
N SER A 210 5.58 -5.14 2.72
CA SER A 210 5.28 -6.53 3.10
C SER A 210 5.08 -7.46 1.89
N ARG A 211 4.67 -6.94 0.74
CA ARG A 211 4.46 -7.75 -0.48
C ARG A 211 5.76 -8.27 -1.05
N MET A 212 6.85 -7.52 -0.86
CA MET A 212 8.18 -7.92 -1.35
C MET A 212 8.87 -8.93 -0.44
N LEU A 213 8.33 -9.21 0.76
CA LEU A 213 8.94 -10.13 1.72
C LEU A 213 8.98 -11.60 1.24
N ASP A 214 8.22 -11.96 0.20
CA ASP A 214 8.33 -13.28 -0.41
C ASP A 214 9.51 -13.40 -1.40
N ASP A 215 10.11 -12.28 -1.84
CA ASP A 215 11.37 -12.26 -2.58
C ASP A 215 12.56 -12.48 -1.65
N ALA A 216 13.37 -13.51 -1.93
CA ALA A 216 14.50 -13.88 -1.07
C ALA A 216 15.61 -12.81 -1.02
N THR A 217 15.81 -12.06 -2.10
CA THR A 217 16.82 -10.98 -2.15
C THR A 217 16.39 -9.82 -1.27
N TYR A 218 15.11 -9.42 -1.38
CA TYR A 218 14.55 -8.36 -0.53
C TYR A 218 14.55 -8.77 0.95
N ARG A 219 14.17 -10.01 1.28
CA ARG A 219 14.23 -10.50 2.67
C ARG A 219 15.62 -10.38 3.28
N ARG A 220 16.67 -10.81 2.56
CA ARG A 220 18.05 -10.69 3.05
C ARG A 220 18.44 -9.24 3.27
N GLN A 221 18.07 -8.36 2.30
CA GLN A 221 18.35 -6.94 2.40
C GLN A 221 17.66 -6.29 3.61
N VAL A 222 16.38 -6.58 3.81
CA VAL A 222 15.58 -6.05 4.90
C VAL A 222 16.07 -6.58 6.24
N TRP A 223 16.36 -7.89 6.35
CA TRP A 223 16.90 -8.52 7.56
C TRP A 223 18.20 -7.84 8.03
N SER A 224 19.11 -7.61 7.10
CA SER A 224 20.35 -6.88 7.36
C SER A 224 20.07 -5.42 7.79
N ALA A 225 19.20 -4.71 7.09
CA ALA A 225 18.85 -3.31 7.37
C ALA A 225 18.17 -3.10 8.74
N MET A 226 17.46 -4.13 9.22
CA MET A 226 16.86 -4.14 10.56
C MET A 226 17.89 -4.35 11.68
N GLY A 227 19.11 -4.76 11.35
CA GLY A 227 20.09 -5.24 12.34
C GLY A 227 19.68 -6.55 12.99
N ALA A 228 18.83 -7.34 12.31
CA ALA A 228 18.28 -8.58 12.85
C ALA A 228 19.36 -9.64 12.99
N GLN A 229 19.26 -10.42 14.06
CA GLN A 229 20.22 -11.47 14.40
C GLN A 229 19.73 -12.86 13.95
N GLY A 230 20.68 -13.76 13.67
CA GLY A 230 20.39 -15.12 13.27
C GLY A 230 20.20 -15.29 11.77
N ALA A 231 19.73 -16.48 11.37
CA ALA A 231 19.51 -16.83 9.97
C ALA A 231 18.28 -16.10 9.40
N VAL A 232 18.38 -15.67 8.13
CA VAL A 232 17.25 -15.06 7.42
C VAL A 232 16.14 -16.07 7.24
N PRO A 233 14.90 -15.78 7.70
CA PRO A 233 13.77 -16.68 7.51
C PRO A 233 13.44 -16.95 6.03
N LEU A 234 12.95 -18.16 5.73
CA LEU A 234 12.75 -18.61 4.34
C LEU A 234 11.54 -18.00 3.64
N THR A 235 10.55 -17.52 4.39
CA THR A 235 9.31 -16.89 3.85
C THR A 235 9.06 -15.53 4.48
N GLY A 236 8.28 -14.69 3.80
CA GLY A 236 7.88 -13.39 4.32
C GLY A 236 7.10 -13.49 5.64
N ARG A 237 6.22 -14.49 5.75
CA ARG A 237 5.49 -14.77 6.99
C ARG A 237 6.42 -15.14 8.14
N ALA A 238 7.35 -16.08 7.91
CA ALA A 238 8.32 -16.48 8.93
C ALA A 238 9.24 -15.31 9.34
N LEU A 239 9.59 -14.41 8.41
CA LEU A 239 10.32 -13.19 8.73
C LEU A 239 9.50 -12.30 9.67
N MET A 240 8.24 -12.02 9.32
CA MET A 240 7.35 -11.23 10.18
C MET A 240 7.30 -11.82 11.59
N GLU A 241 7.04 -13.12 11.71
CA GLU A 241 6.92 -13.81 13.00
C GLU A 241 8.23 -13.79 13.83
N ALA A 242 9.39 -13.74 13.18
CA ALA A 242 10.69 -13.69 13.84
C ALA A 242 11.09 -12.28 14.32
N LEU A 243 10.56 -11.21 13.70
CA LEU A 243 10.99 -9.84 13.95
C LEU A 243 11.00 -9.41 15.43
N PRO A 244 9.96 -9.71 16.23
CA PRO A 244 9.93 -9.25 17.64
C PRO A 244 11.10 -9.73 18.50
N LEU A 245 11.71 -10.87 18.11
CA LEU A 245 12.85 -11.46 18.82
C LEU A 245 14.19 -11.21 18.12
N ALA A 246 14.15 -10.90 16.83
CA ALA A 246 15.34 -10.77 16.00
C ALA A 246 15.97 -9.37 16.00
N THR A 247 15.19 -8.35 16.32
CA THR A 247 15.65 -6.96 16.34
C THR A 247 15.26 -6.24 17.63
N GLY A 248 16.13 -5.36 18.11
CA GLY A 248 15.82 -4.47 19.24
C GLY A 248 15.05 -3.21 18.86
N ARG A 249 14.72 -3.01 17.57
CA ARG A 249 13.98 -1.85 17.09
C ARG A 249 12.49 -2.04 17.33
N SER A 250 11.77 -0.94 17.63
CA SER A 250 10.32 -0.97 17.76
C SER A 250 9.64 -1.32 16.44
N LEU A 251 8.67 -2.23 16.49
CA LEU A 251 7.95 -2.74 15.33
C LEU A 251 6.58 -2.09 15.22
N HIS A 252 6.30 -1.52 14.05
CA HIS A 252 5.03 -0.89 13.73
C HIS A 252 4.47 -1.48 12.42
N LEU A 253 3.16 -1.61 12.37
CA LEU A 253 2.44 -2.20 11.25
C LEU A 253 1.42 -1.19 10.72
N SER A 254 1.40 -0.98 9.41
CA SER A 254 0.33 -0.24 8.78
C SER A 254 -1.02 -0.90 9.04
N MET A 255 -2.05 -0.12 9.36
CA MET A 255 -3.42 -0.63 9.51
C MET A 255 -3.97 -1.24 8.22
N ALA A 256 -3.42 -0.86 7.06
CA ALA A 256 -3.77 -1.41 5.76
C ALA A 256 -3.27 -2.86 5.53
N LEU A 257 -2.44 -3.42 6.41
CA LEU A 257 -1.99 -4.83 6.33
C LEU A 257 -3.13 -5.84 6.44
N GLY A 258 -4.16 -5.52 7.20
CA GLY A 258 -5.33 -6.39 7.35
C GLY A 258 -4.96 -7.82 7.74
N GLY A 259 -5.48 -8.81 7.01
CA GLY A 259 -5.26 -10.24 7.29
C GLY A 259 -3.82 -10.74 7.11
N ARG A 260 -2.88 -9.89 6.67
CA ARG A 260 -1.45 -10.25 6.61
C ARG A 260 -0.73 -10.12 7.95
N VAL A 261 -1.35 -9.51 8.92
CA VAL A 261 -0.83 -9.47 10.29
C VAL A 261 -0.90 -10.88 10.89
N PRO A 262 0.18 -11.39 11.54
CA PRO A 262 0.12 -12.67 12.22
C PRO A 262 -0.97 -12.68 13.30
N ALA A 263 -1.90 -13.63 13.25
CA ALA A 263 -3.01 -13.70 14.20
C ALA A 263 -2.54 -13.84 15.66
N ALA A 264 -1.37 -14.45 15.89
CA ALA A 264 -0.75 -14.55 17.21
C ALA A 264 -0.42 -13.19 17.83
N TRP A 265 -0.35 -12.13 17.05
CA TRP A 265 -0.01 -10.78 17.53
C TRP A 265 -1.21 -9.95 17.96
N ASN A 266 -2.45 -10.39 17.70
CA ASN A 266 -3.64 -9.57 17.93
C ASN A 266 -3.73 -8.97 19.35
N ALA A 267 -3.33 -9.72 20.38
CA ALA A 267 -3.32 -9.25 21.77
C ALA A 267 -2.11 -8.35 22.11
N GLN A 268 -1.16 -8.19 21.19
CA GLN A 268 0.11 -7.49 21.36
C GLN A 268 0.20 -6.24 20.47
N LEU A 269 -0.91 -5.88 19.81
CA LEU A 269 -0.98 -4.72 18.93
C LEU A 269 -1.71 -3.57 19.62
N TYR A 270 -1.03 -2.44 19.71
CA TYR A 270 -1.54 -1.22 20.31
C TYR A 270 -1.61 -0.11 19.26
N VAL A 271 -2.74 0.57 19.19
CA VAL A 271 -2.92 1.69 18.25
C VAL A 271 -2.09 2.89 18.69
N VAL A 272 -1.23 3.38 17.79
CA VAL A 272 -0.40 4.57 18.02
C VAL A 272 -0.42 5.44 16.75
N GLY A 273 -1.24 6.48 16.76
CA GLY A 273 -1.50 7.24 15.55
C GLY A 273 -2.22 6.39 14.49
N THR A 274 -1.67 6.29 13.28
CA THR A 274 -2.25 5.53 12.16
C THR A 274 -1.58 4.17 11.93
N VAL A 275 -0.88 3.65 12.94
CA VAL A 275 -0.21 2.34 12.90
C VAL A 275 -0.57 1.51 14.14
N PHE A 276 -0.36 0.21 14.05
CA PHE A 276 -0.26 -0.67 15.22
C PHE A 276 1.20 -0.75 15.66
N ARG A 277 1.46 -0.56 16.95
CA ARG A 277 2.73 -0.87 17.57
C ARG A 277 2.67 -2.26 18.19
N TYR A 278 3.64 -3.11 17.88
CA TYR A 278 3.81 -4.39 18.55
C TYR A 278 4.47 -4.18 19.93
N SER A 279 3.91 -4.80 20.97
CA SER A 279 4.53 -4.88 22.30
C SER A 279 4.19 -6.21 22.96
N ALA A 280 5.21 -6.96 23.38
CA ALA A 280 5.03 -8.21 24.14
C ALA A 280 4.51 -7.94 25.56
N ALA A 281 4.82 -6.78 26.13
CA ALA A 281 4.29 -6.32 27.43
C ALA A 281 3.03 -5.47 27.21
N THR A 282 2.18 -5.43 28.23
CA THR A 282 1.04 -4.50 28.27
C THR A 282 1.53 -3.06 28.12
N LEU A 283 0.96 -2.33 27.19
CA LEU A 283 1.29 -0.94 26.89
C LEU A 283 0.06 -0.06 27.13
N ASP A 284 0.21 0.96 27.95
CA ASP A 284 -0.71 2.07 27.95
C ASP A 284 -0.41 2.95 26.74
N ASN A 285 -1.24 2.82 25.71
CA ASN A 285 -1.04 3.53 24.45
C ASN A 285 -1.78 4.87 24.36
N ILE A 286 -2.65 5.19 25.32
CA ILE A 286 -3.46 6.43 25.28
C ILE A 286 -2.59 7.69 25.23
N PRO A 287 -1.59 7.89 26.12
CA PRO A 287 -0.77 9.10 26.07
C PRO A 287 0.00 9.24 24.74
N MET A 288 0.45 8.12 24.19
CA MET A 288 1.14 8.11 22.87
C MET A 288 0.17 8.46 21.74
N LEU A 289 -1.05 7.95 21.81
CA LEU A 289 -2.07 8.19 20.81
C LEU A 289 -2.52 9.66 20.82
N GLU A 290 -2.77 10.23 21.99
CA GLU A 290 -3.12 11.64 22.16
C GLU A 290 -2.05 12.57 21.61
N ALA A 291 -0.79 12.37 22.04
CA ALA A 291 0.32 13.20 21.57
C ALA A 291 0.46 13.16 20.04
N ARG A 292 0.29 11.99 19.41
CA ARG A 292 0.38 11.87 17.96
C ARG A 292 -0.85 12.42 17.24
N TRP A 293 -2.05 12.21 17.81
CA TRP A 293 -3.31 12.62 17.20
C TRP A 293 -3.36 14.10 16.84
N LEU A 294 -2.78 14.95 17.69
CA LEU A 294 -2.74 16.40 17.49
C LEU A 294 -1.91 16.79 16.27
N ASP A 295 -0.83 16.06 15.99
CA ASP A 295 0.11 16.38 14.91
C ASP A 295 -0.29 15.77 13.56
N LEU A 296 -1.27 14.84 13.51
CA LEU A 296 -1.70 14.21 12.28
C LEU A 296 -2.50 15.16 11.39
N ARG A 297 -2.28 15.07 10.08
CA ARG A 297 -3.01 15.85 9.06
C ARG A 297 -4.42 15.34 8.79
N LYS A 298 -4.64 14.05 8.96
CA LYS A 298 -5.93 13.35 8.82
C LYS A 298 -6.60 13.57 7.46
N PRO A 299 -5.92 13.29 6.33
CA PRO A 299 -6.48 13.57 5.01
C PRO A 299 -7.74 12.73 4.74
N MET A 300 -8.80 13.39 4.30
CA MET A 300 -10.05 12.74 3.89
C MET A 300 -10.03 12.23 2.45
N ASN A 301 -8.99 12.58 1.69
CA ASN A 301 -8.81 12.27 0.27
C ASN A 301 -7.64 11.32 0.00
N ALA A 302 -7.29 10.48 0.97
CA ALA A 302 -6.26 9.44 0.82
C ALA A 302 -6.85 8.05 0.42
N GLY A 303 -8.07 8.04 -0.12
CA GLY A 303 -8.77 6.81 -0.48
C GLY A 303 -9.00 5.90 0.72
N PRO A 304 -8.75 4.57 0.59
CA PRO A 304 -8.93 3.63 1.70
C PRO A 304 -8.10 3.97 2.94
N LEU A 305 -6.96 4.64 2.80
CA LEU A 305 -6.12 5.02 3.94
C LEU A 305 -6.78 6.07 4.85
N SER A 306 -7.75 6.85 4.34
CA SER A 306 -8.53 7.77 5.16
C SER A 306 -9.33 7.05 6.26
N HIS A 307 -9.66 5.79 6.09
CA HIS A 307 -10.35 5.00 7.11
C HIS A 307 -9.45 4.62 8.30
N ASN A 308 -8.12 4.69 8.15
CA ASN A 308 -7.18 4.36 9.23
C ASN A 308 -7.28 5.32 10.43
N TYR A 309 -7.92 6.49 10.26
CA TYR A 309 -8.14 7.45 11.34
C TYR A 309 -9.37 7.12 12.21
N LEU A 310 -10.27 6.24 11.76
CA LEU A 310 -11.48 5.91 12.50
C LEU A 310 -11.18 5.15 13.79
N LEU A 311 -10.26 4.20 13.75
CA LEU A 311 -9.93 3.40 14.93
C LEU A 311 -9.25 4.23 16.05
N PRO A 312 -8.19 5.01 15.79
CA PRO A 312 -7.61 5.89 16.80
C PRO A 312 -8.63 6.92 17.35
N ALA A 313 -9.46 7.52 16.48
CA ALA A 313 -10.50 8.44 16.91
C ALA A 313 -11.51 7.76 17.86
N ALA A 314 -11.95 6.55 17.53
CA ALA A 314 -12.90 5.81 18.38
C ALA A 314 -12.31 5.45 19.75
N ILE A 315 -11.01 5.11 19.79
CA ILE A 315 -10.30 4.80 21.05
C ILE A 315 -10.23 6.05 21.94
N LEU A 316 -9.83 7.20 21.39
CA LEU A 316 -9.75 8.46 22.11
C LEU A 316 -11.12 8.92 22.59
N LEU A 317 -12.13 8.87 21.71
CA LEU A 317 -13.50 9.23 22.07
C LEU A 317 -14.04 8.37 23.23
N LYS A 318 -13.76 7.06 23.21
CA LYS A 318 -14.14 6.16 24.31
C LYS A 318 -13.42 6.56 25.60
N HIS A 319 -12.12 6.80 25.55
CA HIS A 319 -11.31 7.20 26.68
C HIS A 319 -11.85 8.49 27.34
N TYR A 320 -12.08 9.56 26.58
CA TYR A 320 -12.57 10.83 27.10
C TYR A 320 -13.97 10.71 27.69
N ARG A 321 -14.86 9.93 27.09
CA ARG A 321 -16.18 9.64 27.66
C ARG A 321 -16.10 8.91 29.00
N GLU A 322 -15.17 7.98 29.17
CA GLU A 322 -14.96 7.24 30.42
C GLU A 322 -14.34 8.12 31.49
N GLN A 323 -13.65 9.21 31.14
CA GLN A 323 -13.08 10.20 32.04
C GLN A 323 -14.03 11.38 32.31
N GLU A 324 -15.21 11.42 31.68
CA GLU A 324 -16.15 12.54 31.73
C GLU A 324 -15.51 13.87 31.24
N ASP A 325 -14.50 13.76 30.36
CA ASP A 325 -13.77 14.90 29.77
C ASP A 325 -14.49 15.41 28.52
N GLU A 326 -15.41 16.37 28.72
CA GLU A 326 -16.16 16.99 27.62
C GLU A 326 -15.26 17.79 26.66
N ALA A 327 -14.12 18.30 27.11
CA ALA A 327 -13.20 19.08 26.29
C ALA A 327 -12.39 18.20 25.32
N GLY A 328 -12.18 16.93 25.65
CA GLY A 328 -11.50 15.93 24.81
C GLY A 328 -12.40 15.28 23.76
N ILE A 329 -13.73 15.45 23.87
CA ILE A 329 -14.71 14.88 22.95
C ILE A 329 -14.91 15.83 21.75
#